data_f5302b076d514c3d8a516692bd01aa63
#
_entry.id   f5302b076d514c3d8a516692bd01aa63
#
_cell.length_a   1.000
_cell.length_b   1.000
_cell.length_c   1.000
_cell.angle_alpha   90.00
_cell.angle_beta   90.00
_cell.angle_gamma   90.00
#
_symmetry.space_group_name_H-M   'P 1'
#
loop_
_entity.id
_entity.type
_entity.pdbx_description
1 polymer ?
#
loop_
_entity_poly.entity_id
_entity_poly.type
_entity_poly.pdbx_seq_one_letter_code
_entity_poly.pdbx_strand_id
1 'polypeptide(L)'
;VGGTAFLEFQKAKAKTKAEALGSAIIEALEISNEKERVELLGNIEVSNSEAKSIVALLLAAEEISLQNYDAASRNLNAISEDQSISQIYRDMAKFKFLLISHDRLEFELLLTGFEDLASPGNPFRLLAEEQIALLRLKNKENEAAINILKSILDDAELTDTIKQRVSQLLISLDVDPS
;
A
#
# COMPACT_ATOMS: atom_id res chain seq x y z
N VAL A 1 38.27 -18.85 13.18
CA VAL A 1 38.62 -18.43 11.80
C VAL A 1 37.55 -18.88 10.78
N GLY A 2 36.83 -20.00 10.99
CA GLY A 2 35.78 -20.46 10.05
C GLY A 2 34.47 -19.68 10.05
N GLY A 3 34.10 -19.02 11.15
CA GLY A 3 32.81 -18.33 11.28
C GLY A 3 32.70 -17.01 10.49
N THR A 4 33.78 -16.25 10.41
CA THR A 4 33.82 -14.99 9.66
C THR A 4 33.73 -15.22 8.15
N ALA A 5 34.49 -16.19 7.63
CA ALA A 5 34.46 -16.56 6.21
C ALA A 5 33.09 -17.09 5.78
N PHE A 6 32.41 -17.86 6.64
CA PHE A 6 31.05 -18.34 6.38
C PHE A 6 30.06 -17.20 6.35
N LEU A 7 30.13 -16.24 7.29
CA LEU A 7 29.27 -15.06 7.31
C LEU A 7 29.49 -14.16 6.09
N GLU A 8 30.72 -13.96 5.67
CA GLU A 8 31.04 -13.20 4.45
C GLU A 8 30.51 -13.89 3.18
N PHE A 9 30.65 -15.21 3.09
CA PHE A 9 30.07 -15.99 2.00
C PHE A 9 28.54 -15.87 1.94
N GLN A 10 27.86 -15.95 3.08
CA GLN A 10 26.39 -15.78 3.16
C GLN A 10 25.98 -14.37 2.74
N LYS A 11 26.69 -13.33 3.19
CA LYS A 11 26.44 -11.94 2.79
C LYS A 11 26.64 -11.73 1.29
N ALA A 12 27.73 -12.27 0.72
CA ALA A 12 28.00 -12.18 -0.71
C ALA A 12 26.91 -12.87 -1.53
N LYS A 13 26.46 -14.05 -1.13
CA LYS A 13 25.37 -14.78 -1.78
C LYS A 13 24.04 -14.03 -1.69
N ALA A 14 23.72 -13.43 -0.54
CA ALA A 14 22.51 -12.61 -0.36
C ALA A 14 22.55 -11.36 -1.25
N LYS A 15 23.71 -10.70 -1.35
CA LYS A 15 23.92 -9.53 -2.21
C LYS A 15 23.70 -9.89 -3.69
N THR A 16 24.34 -10.95 -4.18
CA THR A 16 24.17 -11.41 -5.57
C THR A 16 22.70 -11.73 -5.90
N LYS A 17 21.97 -12.37 -4.96
CA LYS A 17 20.54 -12.63 -5.15
C LYS A 17 19.71 -11.35 -5.19
N ALA A 18 20.02 -10.36 -4.34
CA ALA A 18 19.34 -9.08 -4.33
C ALA A 18 19.60 -8.28 -5.63
N GLU A 19 20.84 -8.31 -6.13
CA GLU A 19 21.21 -7.69 -7.41
C GLU A 19 20.50 -8.36 -8.59
N ALA A 20 20.44 -9.70 -8.62
CA ALA A 20 19.73 -10.44 -9.66
C ALA A 20 18.21 -10.14 -9.64
N LEU A 21 17.61 -10.06 -8.46
CA LEU A 21 16.21 -9.67 -8.30
C LEU A 21 15.97 -8.24 -8.80
N GLY A 22 16.85 -7.29 -8.41
CA GLY A 22 16.75 -5.91 -8.87
C GLY A 22 16.82 -5.80 -10.39
N SER A 23 17.77 -6.52 -11.03
CA SER A 23 17.88 -6.57 -12.49
C SER A 23 16.61 -7.14 -13.14
N ALA A 24 16.07 -8.25 -12.63
CA ALA A 24 14.87 -8.87 -13.18
C ALA A 24 13.63 -7.94 -13.07
N ILE A 25 13.51 -7.21 -11.95
CA ILE A 25 12.44 -6.20 -11.78
C ILE A 25 12.61 -5.06 -12.79
N ILE A 26 13.82 -4.52 -12.94
CA ILE A 26 14.08 -3.43 -13.89
C ILE A 26 13.77 -3.89 -15.31
N GLU A 27 14.27 -5.05 -15.73
CA GLU A 27 14.00 -5.63 -17.05
C GLU A 27 12.49 -5.77 -17.31
N ALA A 28 11.74 -6.26 -16.32
CA ALA A 28 10.29 -6.35 -16.45
C ALA A 28 9.63 -4.97 -16.60
N LEU A 29 10.04 -3.97 -15.81
CA LEU A 29 9.46 -2.63 -15.82
C LEU A 29 9.81 -1.81 -17.07
N GLU A 30 10.92 -2.14 -17.77
CA GLU A 30 11.31 -1.51 -19.04
C GLU A 30 10.44 -1.95 -20.22
N ILE A 31 9.71 -3.06 -20.10
CA ILE A 31 8.80 -3.53 -21.15
C ILE A 31 7.62 -2.57 -21.31
N SER A 32 7.41 -2.09 -22.53
CA SER A 32 6.33 -1.15 -22.83
C SER A 32 4.94 -1.79 -22.79
N ASN A 33 4.83 -3.09 -23.03
CA ASN A 33 3.57 -3.82 -23.01
C ASN A 33 3.18 -4.23 -21.59
N GLU A 34 2.10 -3.66 -21.06
CA GLU A 34 1.63 -3.90 -19.69
C GLU A 34 1.30 -5.36 -19.39
N LYS A 35 0.74 -6.11 -20.35
CA LYS A 35 0.42 -7.52 -20.18
C LYS A 35 1.68 -8.38 -20.07
N GLU A 36 2.68 -8.06 -20.88
CA GLU A 36 3.98 -8.71 -20.85
C GLU A 36 4.72 -8.40 -19.55
N ARG A 37 4.62 -7.15 -19.02
CA ARG A 37 5.13 -6.80 -17.68
C ARG A 37 4.51 -7.65 -16.58
N VAL A 38 3.18 -7.81 -16.59
CA VAL A 38 2.47 -8.67 -15.63
C VAL A 38 2.99 -10.10 -15.69
N GLU A 39 3.16 -10.65 -16.87
CA GLU A 39 3.69 -12.02 -17.05
C GLU A 39 5.13 -12.14 -16.54
N LEU A 40 6.00 -11.20 -16.89
CA LEU A 40 7.40 -11.20 -16.44
C LEU A 40 7.51 -11.03 -14.92
N LEU A 41 6.80 -10.07 -14.33
CA LEU A 41 6.78 -9.89 -12.88
C LEU A 41 6.24 -11.12 -12.14
N GLY A 42 5.20 -11.76 -12.69
CA GLY A 42 4.62 -12.98 -12.12
C GLY A 42 5.55 -14.20 -12.17
N ASN A 43 6.52 -14.21 -13.08
CA ASN A 43 7.51 -15.29 -13.24
C ASN A 43 8.81 -15.05 -12.46
N ILE A 44 8.99 -13.92 -11.79
CA ILE A 44 10.19 -13.66 -10.99
C ILE A 44 10.24 -14.60 -9.79
N GLU A 45 11.26 -15.47 -9.77
CA GLU A 45 11.53 -16.32 -8.61
C GLU A 45 12.12 -15.52 -7.46
N VAL A 46 11.51 -15.57 -6.30
CA VAL A 46 11.94 -14.87 -5.09
C VAL A 46 12.27 -15.83 -3.96
N SER A 47 13.33 -15.54 -3.22
CA SER A 47 13.89 -16.45 -2.22
C SER A 47 13.49 -16.14 -0.77
N ASN A 48 12.86 -14.99 -0.52
CA ASN A 48 12.43 -14.58 0.82
C ASN A 48 11.10 -13.81 0.76
N SER A 49 10.41 -13.72 1.90
CA SER A 49 9.08 -13.12 2.01
C SER A 49 9.05 -11.62 1.69
N GLU A 50 10.09 -10.86 2.04
CA GLU A 50 10.15 -9.42 1.73
C GLU A 50 10.30 -9.18 0.23
N ALA A 51 11.20 -9.92 -0.43
CA ALA A 51 11.35 -9.85 -1.89
C ALA A 51 10.05 -10.27 -2.59
N LYS A 52 9.38 -11.30 -2.08
CA LYS A 52 8.07 -11.74 -2.58
C LYS A 52 7.03 -10.64 -2.46
N SER A 53 6.99 -9.92 -1.32
CA SER A 53 6.02 -8.83 -1.14
C SER A 53 6.28 -7.66 -2.10
N ILE A 54 7.55 -7.30 -2.35
CA ILE A 54 7.90 -6.23 -3.29
C ILE A 54 7.42 -6.59 -4.71
N VAL A 55 7.76 -7.78 -5.20
CA VAL A 55 7.34 -8.23 -6.54
C VAL A 55 5.83 -8.31 -6.65
N ALA A 56 5.15 -8.86 -5.64
CA ALA A 56 3.70 -8.97 -5.65
C ALA A 56 2.98 -7.60 -5.56
N LEU A 57 3.57 -6.61 -4.87
CA LEU A 57 3.05 -5.23 -4.85
C LEU A 57 3.22 -4.53 -6.21
N LEU A 58 4.33 -4.78 -6.91
CA LEU A 58 4.55 -4.29 -8.28
C LEU A 58 3.57 -4.95 -9.25
N LEU A 59 3.43 -6.27 -9.16
CA LEU A 59 2.47 -7.02 -9.97
C LEU A 59 1.04 -6.51 -9.76
N ALA A 60 0.62 -6.30 -8.51
CA ALA A 60 -0.70 -5.74 -8.21
C ALA A 60 -0.88 -4.33 -8.79
N ALA A 61 0.18 -3.50 -8.83
CA ALA A 61 0.11 -2.18 -9.45
C ALA A 61 -0.11 -2.25 -10.97
N GLU A 62 0.55 -3.17 -11.66
CA GLU A 62 0.34 -3.40 -13.08
C GLU A 62 -1.06 -3.97 -13.38
N GLU A 63 -1.54 -4.90 -12.53
CA GLU A 63 -2.89 -5.44 -12.64
C GLU A 63 -3.97 -4.37 -12.45
N ILE A 64 -3.75 -3.41 -11.52
CA ILE A 64 -4.63 -2.24 -11.33
C ILE A 64 -4.64 -1.37 -12.58
N SER A 65 -3.47 -1.11 -13.19
CA SER A 65 -3.35 -0.33 -14.43
C SER A 65 -4.15 -0.97 -15.58
N LEU A 66 -4.13 -2.29 -15.66
CA LEU A 66 -4.92 -3.08 -16.60
C LEU A 66 -6.41 -3.24 -16.22
N GLN A 67 -6.85 -2.62 -15.12
CA GLN A 67 -8.20 -2.78 -14.55
C GLN A 67 -8.53 -4.24 -14.16
N ASN A 68 -7.52 -5.07 -13.96
CA ASN A 68 -7.68 -6.45 -13.49
C ASN A 68 -7.77 -6.49 -11.96
N TYR A 69 -8.78 -5.83 -11.42
CA TYR A 69 -8.95 -5.64 -9.97
C TYR A 69 -9.10 -6.95 -9.20
N ASP A 70 -9.60 -8.02 -9.83
CA ASP A 70 -9.76 -9.32 -9.18
C ASP A 70 -8.40 -9.98 -8.91
N ALA A 71 -7.47 -9.91 -9.86
CA ALA A 71 -6.12 -10.42 -9.68
C ALA A 71 -5.34 -9.55 -8.67
N ALA A 72 -5.39 -8.23 -8.82
CA ALA A 72 -4.78 -7.28 -7.88
C ALA A 72 -5.28 -7.51 -6.44
N SER A 73 -6.59 -7.68 -6.25
CA SER A 73 -7.18 -7.95 -4.93
C SER A 73 -6.65 -9.24 -4.31
N ARG A 74 -6.57 -10.34 -5.09
CA ARG A 74 -6.02 -11.61 -4.59
C ARG A 74 -4.56 -11.46 -4.16
N ASN A 75 -3.73 -10.80 -4.98
CA ASN A 75 -2.32 -10.59 -4.68
C ASN A 75 -2.12 -9.71 -3.44
N LEU A 76 -2.84 -8.60 -3.33
CA LEU A 76 -2.77 -7.70 -2.19
C LEU A 76 -3.26 -8.36 -0.90
N ASN A 77 -4.38 -9.09 -0.96
CA ASN A 77 -4.89 -9.80 0.21
C ASN A 77 -3.92 -10.88 0.71
N ALA A 78 -3.32 -11.64 -0.21
CA ALA A 78 -2.33 -12.64 0.13
C ALA A 78 -1.10 -12.05 0.86
N ILE A 79 -0.65 -10.83 0.48
CA ILE A 79 0.43 -10.13 1.18
C ILE A 79 -0.04 -9.68 2.56
N SER A 80 -1.23 -9.09 2.65
CA SER A 80 -1.73 -8.50 3.91
C SER A 80 -1.93 -9.55 5.02
N GLU A 81 -2.21 -10.79 4.66
CA GLU A 81 -2.46 -11.89 5.60
C GLU A 81 -1.22 -12.73 5.93
N ASP A 82 -0.15 -12.65 5.14
CA ASP A 82 1.07 -13.45 5.32
C ASP A 82 1.92 -12.92 6.48
N GLN A 83 1.85 -13.59 7.64
CA GLN A 83 2.60 -13.22 8.85
C GLN A 83 4.12 -13.34 8.72
N SER A 84 4.64 -13.97 7.66
CA SER A 84 6.07 -14.03 7.37
C SER A 84 6.61 -12.75 6.72
N ILE A 85 5.70 -11.87 6.26
CA ILE A 85 6.00 -10.56 5.66
C ILE A 85 6.03 -9.49 6.77
N SER A 86 6.95 -8.54 6.68
CA SER A 86 7.01 -7.45 7.66
C SER A 86 5.74 -6.59 7.65
N GLN A 87 5.38 -6.05 8.82
CA GLN A 87 4.12 -5.31 9.04
C GLN A 87 3.92 -4.18 8.02
N ILE A 88 4.99 -3.45 7.69
CA ILE A 88 4.90 -2.31 6.76
C ILE A 88 4.39 -2.72 5.36
N TYR A 89 4.83 -3.88 4.84
CA TYR A 89 4.35 -4.37 3.54
C TYR A 89 2.94 -4.94 3.63
N ARG A 90 2.57 -5.57 4.76
CA ARG A 90 1.21 -6.03 5.00
C ARG A 90 0.23 -4.87 5.06
N ASP A 91 0.58 -3.81 5.79
CA ASP A 91 -0.26 -2.60 5.92
C ASP A 91 -0.38 -1.87 4.57
N MET A 92 0.72 -1.77 3.81
CA MET A 92 0.69 -1.22 2.46
C MET A 92 -0.25 -2.02 1.54
N ALA A 93 -0.16 -3.35 1.58
CA ALA A 93 -1.01 -4.22 0.78
C ALA A 93 -2.48 -4.11 1.21
N LYS A 94 -2.77 -4.10 2.52
CA LYS A 94 -4.11 -3.89 3.07
C LYS A 94 -4.67 -2.54 2.64
N PHE A 95 -3.91 -1.46 2.75
CA PHE A 95 -4.34 -0.13 2.33
C PHE A 95 -4.70 -0.11 0.84
N LYS A 96 -3.83 -0.64 -0.03
CA LYS A 96 -4.10 -0.73 -1.48
C LYS A 96 -5.32 -1.61 -1.79
N PHE A 97 -5.46 -2.75 -1.10
CA PHE A 97 -6.61 -3.64 -1.24
C PHE A 97 -7.94 -2.91 -0.93
N LEU A 98 -7.99 -2.17 0.18
CA LEU A 98 -9.16 -1.40 0.57
C LEU A 98 -9.50 -0.31 -0.45
N LEU A 99 -8.48 0.40 -0.99
CA LEU A 99 -8.67 1.42 -2.02
C LEU A 99 -9.34 0.85 -3.28
N ILE A 100 -8.87 -0.30 -3.79
CA ILE A 100 -9.44 -0.88 -5.02
C ILE A 100 -10.74 -1.63 -4.79
N SER A 101 -11.09 -1.87 -3.53
CA SER A 101 -12.31 -2.57 -3.12
C SER A 101 -13.45 -1.63 -2.73
N HIS A 102 -13.26 -0.32 -2.88
CA HIS A 102 -14.18 0.72 -2.41
C HIS A 102 -15.62 0.61 -2.95
N ASP A 103 -15.80 0.07 -4.15
CA ASP A 103 -17.11 -0.13 -4.77
C ASP A 103 -17.58 -1.60 -4.71
N ARG A 104 -16.82 -2.48 -4.04
CA ARG A 104 -17.07 -3.92 -3.99
C ARG A 104 -17.34 -4.43 -2.59
N LEU A 105 -16.79 -3.77 -1.57
CA LEU A 105 -16.99 -4.11 -0.17
C LEU A 105 -18.06 -3.23 0.45
N GLU A 106 -18.78 -3.81 1.40
CA GLU A 106 -19.73 -3.09 2.23
C GLU A 106 -19.03 -2.00 3.06
N PHE A 107 -19.76 -0.92 3.33
CA PHE A 107 -19.27 0.26 4.07
C PHE A 107 -18.58 -0.13 5.39
N GLU A 108 -19.18 -0.99 6.20
CA GLU A 108 -18.65 -1.40 7.50
C GLU A 108 -17.33 -2.17 7.39
N LEU A 109 -17.15 -2.97 6.33
CA LEU A 109 -15.89 -3.70 6.09
C LEU A 109 -14.78 -2.75 5.67
N LEU A 110 -15.07 -1.77 4.83
CA LEU A 110 -14.11 -0.74 4.45
C LEU A 110 -13.73 0.12 5.65
N LEU A 111 -14.72 0.57 6.42
CA LEU A 111 -14.52 1.39 7.61
C LEU A 111 -13.60 0.68 8.60
N THR A 112 -13.96 -0.55 9.02
CA THR A 112 -13.14 -1.35 9.94
C THR A 112 -11.73 -1.58 9.39
N GLY A 113 -11.61 -1.86 8.09
CA GLY A 113 -10.31 -2.07 7.45
C GLY A 113 -9.40 -0.85 7.52
N PHE A 114 -9.94 0.36 7.30
CA PHE A 114 -9.18 1.60 7.43
C PHE A 114 -8.95 1.99 8.90
N GLU A 115 -9.90 1.75 9.81
CA GLU A 115 -9.73 1.99 11.25
C GLU A 115 -8.56 1.18 11.83
N ASP A 116 -8.35 -0.07 11.39
CA ASP A 116 -7.19 -0.87 11.78
C ASP A 116 -5.86 -0.19 11.38
N LEU A 117 -5.83 0.45 10.19
CA LEU A 117 -4.67 1.18 9.68
C LEU A 117 -4.52 2.57 10.30
N ALA A 118 -5.59 3.15 10.82
CA ALA A 118 -5.61 4.45 11.50
C ALA A 118 -5.07 4.38 12.95
N SER A 119 -4.51 3.25 13.36
CA SER A 119 -3.96 3.05 14.71
C SER A 119 -2.70 3.90 14.94
N PRO A 120 -2.49 4.43 16.16
CA PRO A 120 -1.30 5.20 16.49
C PRO A 120 0.00 4.46 16.18
N GLY A 121 0.94 5.15 15.52
CA GLY A 121 2.23 4.57 15.11
C GLY A 121 2.20 3.80 13.79
N ASN A 122 1.05 3.61 13.17
CA ASN A 122 0.97 3.04 11.82
C ASN A 122 1.39 4.11 10.79
N PRO A 123 2.33 3.81 9.87
CA PRO A 123 2.77 4.77 8.84
C PRO A 123 1.67 5.22 7.88
N PHE A 124 0.58 4.46 7.78
CA PHE A 124 -0.57 4.77 6.91
C PHE A 124 -1.71 5.47 7.67
N ARG A 125 -1.52 5.81 8.96
CA ARG A 125 -2.56 6.35 9.83
C ARG A 125 -3.32 7.52 9.21
N LEU A 126 -2.63 8.61 8.87
CA LEU A 126 -3.28 9.80 8.31
C LEU A 126 -3.92 9.56 6.94
N LEU A 127 -3.33 8.66 6.14
CA LEU A 127 -3.93 8.25 4.86
C LEU A 127 -5.20 7.44 5.08
N ALA A 128 -5.23 6.59 6.10
CA ALA A 128 -6.41 5.81 6.45
C ALA A 128 -7.52 6.70 7.03
N GLU A 129 -7.19 7.66 7.90
CA GLU A 129 -8.13 8.65 8.43
C GLU A 129 -8.75 9.49 7.30
N GLU A 130 -7.97 9.90 6.29
CA GLU A 130 -8.49 10.57 5.09
C GLU A 130 -9.50 9.69 4.35
N GLN A 131 -9.23 8.38 4.19
CA GLN A 131 -10.16 7.45 3.55
C GLN A 131 -11.44 7.24 4.39
N ILE A 132 -11.32 7.18 5.71
CA ILE A 132 -12.47 7.11 6.62
C ILE A 132 -13.37 8.36 6.44
N ALA A 133 -12.77 9.55 6.37
CA ALA A 133 -13.53 10.77 6.10
C ALA A 133 -14.27 10.71 4.76
N LEU A 134 -13.60 10.24 3.69
CA LEU A 134 -14.24 10.06 2.37
C LEU A 134 -15.39 9.04 2.39
N LEU A 135 -15.23 7.92 3.11
CA LEU A 135 -16.28 6.93 3.30
C LEU A 135 -17.50 7.53 4.02
N ARG A 136 -17.27 8.32 5.07
CA ARG A 136 -18.35 8.99 5.80
C ARG A 136 -19.07 10.04 4.94
N LEU A 137 -18.35 10.79 4.10
CA LEU A 137 -18.97 11.68 3.12
C LEU A 137 -19.87 10.92 2.15
N LYS A 138 -19.39 9.79 1.61
CA LYS A 138 -20.18 8.93 0.72
C LYS A 138 -21.46 8.42 1.42
N ASN A 139 -21.37 8.16 2.72
CA ASN A 139 -22.49 7.74 3.57
C ASN A 139 -23.37 8.92 4.09
N LYS A 140 -23.11 10.17 3.64
CA LYS A 140 -23.82 11.39 4.04
C LYS A 140 -23.62 11.79 5.52
N GLU A 141 -22.58 11.33 6.14
CA GLU A 141 -22.15 11.64 7.51
C GLU A 141 -21.19 12.84 7.50
N ASN A 142 -21.61 13.97 6.93
CA ASN A 142 -20.76 15.12 6.62
C ASN A 142 -20.08 15.69 7.88
N GLU A 143 -20.80 15.81 8.98
CA GLU A 143 -20.24 16.35 10.23
C GLU A 143 -19.11 15.49 10.78
N ALA A 144 -19.29 14.18 10.79
CA ALA A 144 -18.25 13.22 11.22
C ALA A 144 -17.01 13.31 10.33
N ALA A 145 -17.21 13.39 9.00
CA ALA A 145 -16.12 13.53 8.05
C ALA A 145 -15.34 14.84 8.24
N ILE A 146 -16.03 15.97 8.41
CA ILE A 146 -15.41 17.29 8.66
C ILE A 146 -14.58 17.26 9.94
N ASN A 147 -15.06 16.64 11.01
CA ASN A 147 -14.33 16.51 12.26
C ASN A 147 -13.03 15.72 12.08
N ILE A 148 -13.07 14.61 11.33
CA ILE A 148 -11.87 13.83 11.01
C ILE A 148 -10.88 14.66 10.18
N LEU A 149 -11.35 15.34 9.12
CA LEU A 149 -10.49 16.17 8.26
C LEU A 149 -9.82 17.30 9.04
N LYS A 150 -10.52 17.96 9.96
CA LYS A 150 -9.94 18.97 10.86
C LYS A 150 -8.90 18.36 11.80
N SER A 151 -9.19 17.20 12.38
CA SER A 151 -8.25 16.47 13.23
C SER A 151 -6.94 16.14 12.49
N ILE A 152 -7.02 15.76 11.20
CA ILE A 152 -5.84 15.53 10.36
C ILE A 152 -5.02 16.82 10.20
N LEU A 153 -5.65 17.98 10.03
CA LEU A 153 -4.92 19.26 9.87
C LEU A 153 -4.17 19.67 11.14
N ASP A 154 -4.64 19.26 12.31
CA ASP A 154 -4.01 19.54 13.60
C ASP A 154 -2.93 18.52 14.00
N ASP A 155 -2.69 17.50 13.17
CA ASP A 155 -1.80 16.39 13.51
C ASP A 155 -0.33 16.72 13.30
N ALA A 156 0.51 16.33 14.27
CA ALA A 156 1.95 16.60 14.25
C ALA A 156 2.72 15.83 13.15
N GLU A 157 2.16 14.72 12.61
CA GLU A 157 2.74 13.92 11.54
C GLU A 157 2.24 14.35 10.15
N LEU A 158 1.48 15.47 10.08
CA LEU A 158 0.90 15.98 8.84
C LEU A 158 1.97 16.35 7.83
N THR A 159 1.89 15.75 6.62
CA THR A 159 2.73 16.13 5.48
C THR A 159 2.05 17.20 4.62
N ASP A 160 2.84 18.02 3.90
CA ASP A 160 2.31 19.05 3.01
C ASP A 160 1.34 18.48 1.96
N THR A 161 1.60 17.27 1.47
CA THR A 161 0.75 16.61 0.48
C THR A 161 -0.63 16.26 1.05
N ILE A 162 -0.69 15.71 2.27
CA ILE A 162 -1.96 15.40 2.94
C ILE A 162 -2.67 16.70 3.29
N LYS A 163 -1.95 17.69 3.84
CA LYS A 163 -2.50 19.02 4.17
C LYS A 163 -3.21 19.64 2.97
N GLN A 164 -2.56 19.66 1.81
CA GLN A 164 -3.13 20.23 0.59
C GLN A 164 -4.44 19.52 0.20
N ARG A 165 -4.48 18.17 0.17
CA ARG A 165 -5.68 17.41 -0.19
C ARG A 165 -6.81 17.63 0.80
N VAL A 166 -6.52 17.54 2.11
CA VAL A 166 -7.51 17.71 3.18
C VAL A 166 -8.08 19.12 3.17
N SER A 167 -7.23 20.17 2.99
CA SER A 167 -7.70 21.54 2.87
C SER A 167 -8.61 21.75 1.67
N GLN A 168 -8.24 21.18 0.50
CA GLN A 168 -9.09 21.24 -0.70
C GLN A 168 -10.43 20.54 -0.48
N LEU A 169 -10.44 19.42 0.24
CA LEU A 169 -11.66 18.68 0.54
C LEU A 169 -12.58 19.49 1.48
N LEU A 170 -12.04 20.10 2.54
CA LEU A 170 -12.82 20.99 3.43
C LEU A 170 -13.40 22.17 2.67
N ILE A 171 -12.61 22.84 1.82
CA ILE A 171 -13.11 23.94 0.97
C ILE A 171 -14.26 23.47 0.07
N SER A 172 -14.17 22.27 -0.49
CA SER A 172 -15.25 21.72 -1.34
C SER A 172 -16.53 21.42 -0.57
N LEU A 173 -16.46 21.39 0.76
CA LEU A 173 -17.57 21.23 1.69
C LEU A 173 -18.03 22.56 2.30
N ASP A 174 -17.57 23.70 1.77
CA ASP A 174 -17.82 25.05 2.29
C ASP A 174 -17.33 25.25 3.74
N VAL A 175 -16.26 24.56 4.13
CA VAL A 175 -15.63 24.63 5.45
C VAL A 175 -14.26 25.29 5.35
N ASP A 176 -14.01 26.29 6.21
CA ASP A 176 -12.70 26.91 6.32
C ASP A 176 -11.68 25.92 6.92
N PRO A 177 -10.55 25.66 6.26
CA PRO A 177 -9.51 24.77 6.75
C PRO A 177 -8.56 25.41 7.80
N SER A 178 -8.72 26.73 8.13
CA SER A 178 -7.92 27.49 9.10
C SER A 178 -8.41 27.37 10.54
#